data_a7595c9e9fa8cfce6d89fd5f0e4c0a44
#
_entry.id   a7595c9e9fa8cfce6d89fd5f0e4c0a44
#
_cell.length_a   1.000
_cell.length_b   1.000
_cell.length_c   1.000
_cell.angle_alpha   90.00
_cell.angle_beta   90.00
_cell.angle_gamma   90.00
#
_symmetry.space_group_name_H-M   'P 1'
#
loop_
_entity.id
_entity.type
_entity.pdbx_description
1 polymer ?
#
loop_
_entity_poly.entity_id
_entity_poly.type
_entity_poly.pdbx_seq_one_letter_code
_entity_poly.pdbx_strand_id
1 'polypeptide(L)'
;MLDEEIIELFFQRSEEALKELKEKYGKICLQTSYNILDNYFDAEECVNDSYLGAWNAIPPTRPDPLLTYILKIVRNVSLTRYQKNHAQKRNSSYDVAVEELEEFLVSPDNVESKMELKELT
;
A
#
# COMPACT_ATOMS: atom_id res chain seq x y z
N MET A 1 14.94 11.36 6.21
CA MET A 1 15.31 11.68 4.81
C MET A 1 14.11 12.22 4.09
N LEU A 2 14.30 13.21 3.26
CA LEU A 2 13.21 13.81 2.51
C LEU A 2 12.74 12.88 1.39
N ASP A 3 11.47 13.00 1.03
CA ASP A 3 10.93 12.17 -0.04
C ASP A 3 11.72 12.30 -1.34
N GLU A 4 12.11 13.54 -1.66
CA GLU A 4 12.88 13.78 -2.88
C GLU A 4 14.22 13.03 -2.85
N GLU A 5 14.81 12.97 -1.68
CA GLU A 5 16.09 12.26 -1.53
C GLU A 5 15.90 10.76 -1.72
N ILE A 6 14.79 10.24 -1.21
CA ILE A 6 14.48 8.81 -1.40
C ILE A 6 14.26 8.51 -2.87
N ILE A 7 13.52 9.39 -3.56
CA ILE A 7 13.27 9.20 -4.98
C ILE A 7 14.57 9.22 -5.78
N GLU A 8 15.50 10.13 -5.40
CA GLU A 8 16.79 10.17 -6.07
C GLU A 8 17.56 8.86 -5.90
N LEU A 9 17.46 8.25 -4.72
CA LEU A 9 18.10 6.96 -4.53
C LEU A 9 17.51 5.90 -5.43
N PHE A 10 16.20 5.94 -5.67
CA PHE A 10 15.58 5.05 -6.64
C PHE A 10 16.15 5.27 -8.04
N PHE A 11 16.31 6.53 -8.41
CA PHE A 11 16.86 6.84 -9.74
C PHE A 11 18.29 6.40 -9.89
N GLN A 12 19.04 6.39 -8.79
CA GLN A 12 20.41 5.90 -8.80
C GLN A 12 20.46 4.37 -8.75
N ARG A 13 19.31 3.72 -8.66
CA ARG A 13 19.20 2.27 -8.50
C ARG A 13 19.93 1.80 -7.26
N SER A 14 19.88 2.59 -6.22
CA SER A 14 20.49 2.27 -4.93
C SER A 14 19.47 1.54 -4.06
N GLU A 15 19.85 0.39 -3.52
CA GLU A 15 18.96 -0.36 -2.66
C GLU A 15 18.67 0.37 -1.36
N GLU A 16 19.46 1.39 -1.05
CA GLU A 16 19.18 2.22 0.11
C GLU A 16 17.85 2.93 -0.01
N ALA A 17 17.37 3.10 -1.24
CA ALA A 17 16.06 3.70 -1.45
C ALA A 17 14.98 2.90 -0.72
N LEU A 18 15.04 1.59 -0.82
CA LEU A 18 14.05 0.72 -0.17
C LEU A 18 14.17 0.77 1.35
N LYS A 19 15.40 0.82 1.83
CA LYS A 19 15.64 0.91 3.26
C LYS A 19 15.08 2.19 3.84
N GLU A 20 15.35 3.31 3.18
CA GLU A 20 14.86 4.60 3.64
C GLU A 20 13.36 4.72 3.54
N LEU A 21 12.79 4.17 2.48
CA LEU A 21 11.34 4.15 2.32
C LEU A 21 10.70 3.37 3.45
N LYS A 22 11.26 2.21 3.75
CA LYS A 22 10.73 1.36 4.81
C LYS A 22 10.84 2.04 6.18
N GLU A 23 11.96 2.70 6.45
CA GLU A 23 12.14 3.37 7.72
C GLU A 23 11.17 4.54 7.89
N LYS A 24 10.91 5.26 6.81
CA LYS A 24 10.06 6.43 6.89
C LYS A 24 8.58 6.08 6.91
N TYR A 25 8.16 5.14 6.07
CA TYR A 25 6.74 4.86 5.88
C TYR A 25 6.34 3.41 6.14
N GLY A 26 7.26 2.60 6.63
CA GLY A 26 6.98 1.17 6.80
C GLY A 26 5.81 0.88 7.72
N LYS A 27 5.71 1.62 8.82
CA LYS A 27 4.64 1.36 9.79
C LYS A 27 3.26 1.64 9.20
N ILE A 28 3.13 2.76 8.50
CA ILE A 28 1.82 3.10 7.95
C ILE A 28 1.47 2.16 6.80
N CYS A 29 2.46 1.72 6.05
CA CYS A 29 2.21 0.74 4.99
C CYS A 29 1.72 -0.58 5.57
N LEU A 30 2.38 -1.05 6.61
CA LEU A 30 2.00 -2.31 7.24
C LEU A 30 0.62 -2.21 7.87
N GLN A 31 0.34 -1.08 8.53
CA GLN A 31 -0.97 -0.89 9.14
C GLN A 31 -2.07 -0.86 8.10
N THR A 32 -1.82 -0.21 6.96
CA THR A 32 -2.78 -0.15 5.87
C THR A 32 -3.11 -1.55 5.36
N SER A 33 -2.07 -2.34 5.12
CA SER A 33 -2.26 -3.70 4.61
C SER A 33 -2.95 -4.59 5.65
N TYR A 34 -2.54 -4.45 6.90
CA TYR A 34 -3.13 -5.24 7.97
C TYR A 34 -4.62 -4.93 8.13
N ASN A 35 -5.01 -3.67 8.01
CA ASN A 35 -6.41 -3.29 8.11
C ASN A 35 -7.25 -3.97 7.04
N ILE A 36 -6.66 -4.23 5.89
CA ILE A 36 -7.36 -4.90 4.81
C ILE A 36 -7.40 -6.41 5.01
N LEU A 37 -6.29 -6.98 5.41
CA LEU A 37 -6.12 -8.44 5.41
C LEU A 37 -6.41 -9.09 6.75
N ASP A 38 -6.31 -8.35 7.84
CA ASP A 38 -6.49 -8.87 9.20
C ASP A 38 -5.60 -10.10 9.42
N ASN A 39 -4.41 -10.08 8.84
CA ASN A 39 -3.44 -11.15 8.95
C ASN A 39 -2.08 -10.52 8.81
N TYR A 40 -1.30 -10.55 9.89
CA TYR A 40 -0.01 -9.86 9.92
C TYR A 40 0.96 -10.44 8.89
N PHE A 41 0.98 -11.75 8.76
CA PHE A 41 1.89 -12.42 7.87
C PHE A 41 1.64 -12.02 6.41
N ASP A 42 0.36 -12.06 6.01
CA ASP A 42 0.00 -11.65 4.66
C ASP A 42 0.26 -10.17 4.44
N ALA A 43 0.01 -9.35 5.46
CA ALA A 43 0.24 -7.92 5.35
C ALA A 43 1.71 -7.62 5.11
N GLU A 44 2.58 -8.29 5.84
CA GLU A 44 4.01 -8.11 5.69
C GLU A 44 4.46 -8.46 4.28
N GLU A 45 3.94 -9.57 3.78
CA GLU A 45 4.27 -10.04 2.45
C GLU A 45 3.81 -9.04 1.38
N CYS A 46 2.60 -8.51 1.54
CA CYS A 46 2.07 -7.56 0.58
C CYS A 46 2.83 -6.24 0.59
N VAL A 47 3.27 -5.81 1.76
CA VAL A 47 4.07 -4.59 1.86
C VAL A 47 5.42 -4.78 1.15
N ASN A 48 6.04 -5.94 1.34
CA ASN A 48 7.29 -6.23 0.65
C ASN A 48 7.10 -6.25 -0.86
N ASP A 49 6.02 -6.84 -1.33
CA ASP A 49 5.70 -6.84 -2.76
C ASP A 49 5.50 -5.42 -3.27
N SER A 50 4.92 -4.56 -2.44
CA SER A 50 4.70 -3.17 -2.82
C SER A 50 6.01 -2.42 -2.99
N TYR A 51 6.98 -2.71 -2.13
CA TYR A 51 8.30 -2.11 -2.27
C TYR A 51 8.96 -2.51 -3.58
N LEU A 52 8.80 -3.77 -3.97
CA LEU A 52 9.33 -4.23 -5.25
C LEU A 52 8.62 -3.55 -6.42
N GLY A 53 7.32 -3.31 -6.27
CA GLY A 53 6.57 -2.58 -7.29
C GLY A 53 7.11 -1.18 -7.47
N ALA A 54 7.40 -0.51 -6.36
CA ALA A 54 7.97 0.83 -6.43
C ALA A 54 9.36 0.80 -7.06
N TRP A 55 10.15 -0.20 -6.70
CA TRP A 55 11.49 -0.36 -7.24
C TRP A 55 11.46 -0.50 -8.76
N ASN A 56 10.47 -1.22 -9.26
CA ASN A 56 10.35 -1.45 -10.70
C ASN A 56 9.79 -0.24 -11.44
N ALA A 57 9.03 0.60 -10.75
CA ALA A 57 8.39 1.74 -11.39
C ALA A 57 9.19 3.04 -11.30
N ILE A 58 10.04 3.16 -10.33
CA ILE A 58 10.88 4.35 -10.14
C ILE A 58 12.34 3.96 -10.42
N PRO A 59 13.00 4.51 -11.44
CA PRO A 59 12.47 5.36 -12.47
C PRO A 59 11.66 4.58 -13.50
N PRO A 60 10.96 5.27 -14.41
CA PRO A 60 10.96 6.72 -14.63
C PRO A 60 9.92 7.50 -13.85
N THR A 61 9.03 6.83 -13.13
CA THR A 61 8.00 7.52 -12.40
C THR A 61 8.60 8.41 -11.30
N ARG A 62 8.05 9.62 -11.15
CA ARG A 62 8.42 10.52 -10.06
C ARG A 62 7.19 10.78 -9.22
N PRO A 63 6.97 9.97 -8.19
CA PRO A 63 5.76 10.12 -7.38
C PRO A 63 5.78 11.39 -6.55
N ASP A 64 4.63 12.03 -6.45
CA ASP A 64 4.47 13.24 -5.66
C ASP A 64 3.00 13.36 -5.27
N PRO A 65 2.67 13.14 -4.01
CA PRO A 65 3.58 12.79 -2.90
C PRO A 65 3.95 11.31 -2.89
N LEU A 66 5.12 11.04 -2.37
CA LEU A 66 5.62 9.67 -2.32
C LEU A 66 4.74 8.77 -1.45
N LEU A 67 4.30 9.28 -0.30
CA LEU A 67 3.47 8.49 0.60
C LEU A 67 2.18 8.03 -0.07
N THR A 68 1.49 8.94 -0.75
CA THR A 68 0.25 8.59 -1.43
C THR A 68 0.49 7.52 -2.49
N TYR A 69 1.60 7.65 -3.19
CA TYR A 69 1.95 6.71 -4.24
C TYR A 69 2.17 5.31 -3.67
N ILE A 70 2.97 5.20 -2.63
CA ILE A 70 3.27 3.90 -2.07
C ILE A 70 2.05 3.28 -1.39
N LEU A 71 1.22 4.09 -0.74
CA LEU A 71 0.02 3.57 -0.11
C LEU A 71 -0.98 3.05 -1.14
N LYS A 72 -1.01 3.67 -2.31
CA LYS A 72 -1.88 3.19 -3.37
C LYS A 72 -1.44 1.80 -3.83
N ILE A 73 -0.15 1.60 -3.97
CA ILE A 73 0.37 0.29 -4.35
C ILE A 73 0.06 -0.73 -3.26
N VAL A 74 0.32 -0.38 -2.00
CA VAL A 74 0.06 -1.27 -0.88
C VAL A 74 -1.40 -1.69 -0.84
N ARG A 75 -2.29 -0.72 -1.04
CA ARG A 75 -3.71 -1.00 -1.01
C ARG A 75 -4.13 -1.94 -2.13
N ASN A 76 -3.64 -1.67 -3.34
CA ASN A 76 -3.98 -2.50 -4.48
C ASN A 76 -3.47 -3.93 -4.32
N VAL A 77 -2.24 -4.08 -3.87
CA VAL A 77 -1.67 -5.40 -3.65
C VAL A 77 -2.44 -6.14 -2.56
N SER A 78 -2.78 -5.42 -1.49
CA SER A 78 -3.50 -6.03 -0.37
C SER A 78 -4.91 -6.44 -0.76
N LEU A 79 -5.58 -5.62 -1.55
CA LEU A 79 -6.92 -5.97 -2.02
C LEU A 79 -6.89 -7.20 -2.92
N THR A 80 -5.88 -7.29 -3.77
CA THR A 80 -5.72 -8.46 -4.62
C THR A 80 -5.53 -9.71 -3.79
N ARG A 81 -4.71 -9.63 -2.74
CA ARG A 81 -4.50 -10.76 -1.85
C ARG A 81 -5.78 -11.11 -1.11
N TYR A 82 -6.52 -10.09 -0.67
CA TYR A 82 -7.78 -10.31 0.02
C TYR A 82 -8.75 -11.07 -0.87
N GLN A 83 -8.88 -10.65 -2.12
CA GLN A 83 -9.76 -11.31 -3.06
C GLN A 83 -9.34 -12.75 -3.31
N LYS A 84 -8.04 -12.98 -3.44
CA LYS A 84 -7.53 -14.32 -3.65
C LYS A 84 -7.83 -15.22 -2.47
N ASN A 85 -7.61 -14.72 -1.26
CA ASN A 85 -7.84 -15.50 -0.06
C ASN A 85 -9.31 -15.90 0.08
N HIS A 86 -10.21 -14.98 -0.25
CA HIS A 86 -11.63 -15.22 -0.07
C HIS A 86 -12.24 -15.98 -1.23
N ALA A 87 -11.66 -15.87 -2.42
CA ALA A 87 -12.16 -16.61 -3.58
C ALA A 87 -12.05 -18.10 -3.36
N GLN A 88 -11.09 -18.53 -2.57
CA GLN A 88 -10.91 -19.96 -2.30
C GLN A 88 -12.03 -20.54 -1.47
N LYS A 89 -12.76 -19.70 -0.74
CA LYS A 89 -13.84 -20.17 0.11
C LYS A 89 -15.16 -20.30 -0.62
N ARG A 90 -15.32 -19.57 -1.68
CA ARG A 90 -16.47 -19.71 -2.59
C ARG A 90 -17.80 -19.62 -1.90
N ASN A 91 -18.04 -18.64 -1.09
CA ASN A 91 -19.35 -18.46 -0.45
C ASN A 91 -19.89 -17.07 -0.72
N SER A 92 -21.18 -16.89 -0.48
CA SER A 92 -21.85 -15.64 -0.78
C SER A 92 -21.37 -14.49 0.09
N SER A 93 -20.85 -14.78 1.26
CA SER A 93 -20.34 -13.72 2.12
C SER A 93 -19.08 -13.09 1.57
N TYR A 94 -18.45 -13.75 0.62
CA TYR A 94 -17.27 -13.20 -0.03
C TYR A 94 -17.60 -11.89 -0.74
N ASP A 95 -18.67 -11.89 -1.54
CA ASP A 95 -19.04 -10.69 -2.28
C ASP A 95 -19.42 -9.55 -1.36
N VAL A 96 -20.15 -9.89 -0.30
CA VAL A 96 -20.56 -8.88 0.67
C VAL A 96 -19.34 -8.27 1.35
N ALA A 97 -18.40 -9.12 1.74
CA ALA A 97 -17.20 -8.64 2.40
C ALA A 97 -16.38 -7.73 1.50
N VAL A 98 -16.28 -8.08 0.21
CA VAL A 98 -15.54 -7.27 -0.73
C VAL A 98 -16.20 -5.92 -0.93
N GLU A 99 -17.53 -5.92 -1.05
CA GLU A 99 -18.27 -4.67 -1.20
C GLU A 99 -18.08 -3.76 0.01
N GLU A 100 -18.17 -4.34 1.19
CA GLU A 100 -17.96 -3.56 2.42
C GLU A 100 -16.56 -2.99 2.47
N LEU A 101 -15.58 -3.79 2.09
CA LEU A 101 -14.21 -3.36 2.11
C LEU A 101 -13.98 -2.23 1.11
N GLU A 102 -14.53 -2.36 -0.09
CA GLU A 102 -14.40 -1.33 -1.09
C GLU A 102 -15.04 -0.03 -0.64
N GLU A 103 -16.21 -0.13 -0.03
CA GLU A 103 -16.90 1.05 0.48
C GLU A 103 -16.06 1.74 1.53
N PHE A 104 -15.49 0.94 2.42
CA PHE A 104 -14.65 1.47 3.49
C PHE A 104 -13.42 2.18 2.93
N LEU A 105 -12.79 1.59 1.93
CA LEU A 105 -11.55 2.12 1.38
C LEU A 105 -11.76 3.33 0.48
N VAL A 106 -12.92 3.41 -0.14
CA VAL A 106 -13.22 4.52 -1.03
C VAL A 106 -13.79 5.71 -0.27
N SER A 107 -14.33 5.45 0.90
CA SER A 107 -14.85 6.53 1.74
C SER A 107 -13.76 7.54 2.02
N PRO A 108 -14.10 8.76 1.83
CA PRO A 108 -13.08 9.78 2.01
C PRO A 108 -12.65 9.90 3.42
N ASP A 109 -12.45 9.54 3.82
CA ASP A 109 -11.56 9.80 4.69
C ASP A 109 -10.66 9.23 4.97
N ASN A 110 -10.99 9.11 4.51
CA ASN A 110 -10.09 8.75 4.53
C ASN A 110 -9.11 8.74 4.23
N VAL A 111 -9.24 8.95 3.95
CA VAL A 111 -8.36 9.18 3.39
C VAL A 111 -7.95 9.66 2.88
N GLU A 112 -8.28 9.90 2.56
CA GLU A 112 -7.95 10.62 1.89
C GLU A 112 -7.95 11.18 2.02
N SER A 113 -8.47 10.73 2.79
CA SER A 113 -8.61 11.06 2.72
C SER A 113 -8.27 10.85 3.39
N LYS A 114 -8.55 10.61 3.97
CA LYS A 114 -8.56 10.46 4.18
C LYS A 114 -7.77 10.41 4.34
N MET A 115 -7.54 10.36 4.60
CA MET A 115 -7.12 10.35 4.19
C MET A 115 -6.65 10.70 4.04
N GLU A 116 -6.64 10.89 4.32
CA GLU A 116 -6.53 11.23 3.73
C GLU A 116 -6.18 11.44 4.05
N LEU A 117 -6.14 11.29 4.81
CA LEU A 117 -6.23 11.43 4.62
C LEU A 117 -6.01 11.61 4.99
N LYS A 118 -6.13 11.67 5.30
CA LYS A 118 -6.46 11.76 5.06
C LYS A 118 -6.04 11.78 5.11
N GLU A 119 -5.86 11.74 5.42
CA GLU A 119 -5.93 11.70 4.89
C GLU A 119 -5.53 11.65 4.97
N LEU A 120 -5.39 11.44 5.75
CA LEU A 120 -5.43 11.31 5.23
C LEU A 120 -5.24 11.47 5.25
N THR A 121 -5.22 11.62 5.90
CA THR A 121 -5.39 11.77 5.27
C THR A 121 -5.60 11.81 5.18
#